data_0c7cad541df4aa9c04b3bd3fe52bf915
#
_entry.id   0c7cad541df4aa9c04b3bd3fe52bf915
#
_cell.length_a   1.000
_cell.length_b   1.000
_cell.length_c   1.000
_cell.angle_alpha   90.00
_cell.angle_beta   90.00
_cell.angle_gamma   90.00
#
_symmetry.space_group_name_H-M   'P 1'
#
loop_
_entity.id
_entity.type
_entity.pdbx_description
1 polymer ?
#
loop_
_entity_poly.entity_id
_entity_poly.type
_entity_poly.pdbx_seq_one_letter_code
_entity_poly.pdbx_strand_id
1 'polypeptide(L)'
;MAGTVIVPWYATGFRADAFELALNEVAPVALRYGADSYAVYRANDDRYRFQQFASFAEHLDWERYWEGPEMVDFRVRHSSWYQVPVLYGWWEQTAAGALVSGLPPLANGHGNGHGVTAGESA
;
A
#
# COMPACT_ATOMS: atom_id res chain seq x y z
N MET A 1 8.81 -7.51 15.18
CA MET A 1 9.07 -6.06 15.25
C MET A 1 8.24 -5.35 14.20
N ALA A 2 7.47 -4.38 14.63
CA ALA A 2 6.56 -3.65 13.76
C ALA A 2 7.32 -2.82 12.73
N GLY A 3 6.75 -2.71 11.55
CA GLY A 3 7.32 -1.88 10.51
C GLY A 3 6.36 -1.68 9.36
N THR A 4 6.74 -0.77 8.48
CA THR A 4 5.99 -0.46 7.26
C THR A 4 6.84 -0.83 6.06
N VAL A 5 6.25 -1.60 5.16
CA VAL A 5 6.90 -1.90 3.88
C VAL A 5 6.48 -0.84 2.88
N ILE A 6 7.45 -0.37 2.11
CA ILE A 6 7.20 0.53 1.00
C ILE A 6 7.72 -0.16 -0.25
N VAL A 7 6.81 -0.45 -1.18
CA VAL A 7 7.14 -1.09 -2.44
C VAL A 7 7.01 -0.07 -3.56
N PRO A 8 8.14 0.35 -4.15
CA PRO A 8 8.09 1.27 -5.28
C PRO A 8 7.86 0.47 -6.57
N TRP A 9 6.81 0.82 -7.29
CA TRP A 9 6.49 0.21 -8.59
C TRP A 9 6.65 1.25 -9.68
N TYR A 10 7.16 0.84 -10.82
CA TYR A 10 7.21 1.72 -11.99
C TYR A 10 6.60 0.98 -13.18
N ALA A 11 5.45 1.44 -13.64
CA ALA A 11 4.72 0.78 -14.72
C ALA A 11 5.43 0.98 -16.05
N THR A 12 5.29 -0.01 -16.94
CA THR A 12 5.84 0.11 -18.30
C THR A 12 4.88 0.88 -19.21
N GLY A 13 5.37 1.27 -20.38
CA GLY A 13 4.63 2.14 -21.29
C GLY A 13 3.22 1.64 -21.60
N PHE A 14 2.25 2.54 -21.51
CA PHE A 14 0.84 2.31 -21.80
C PHE A 14 0.14 1.32 -20.85
N ARG A 15 0.82 0.91 -19.76
CA ARG A 15 0.27 -0.08 -18.82
C ARG A 15 -0.12 0.52 -17.48
N ALA A 16 0.16 1.83 -17.24
CA ALA A 16 0.01 2.43 -15.92
C ALA A 16 -1.43 2.36 -15.39
N ASP A 17 -2.42 2.65 -16.23
CA ASP A 17 -3.82 2.62 -15.78
C ASP A 17 -4.26 1.19 -15.45
N ALA A 18 -3.91 0.22 -16.30
CA ALA A 18 -4.23 -1.18 -16.04
C ALA A 18 -3.49 -1.68 -14.79
N PHE A 19 -2.24 -1.25 -14.62
CA PHE A 19 -1.44 -1.64 -13.45
C PHE A 19 -2.07 -1.10 -12.17
N GLU A 20 -2.57 0.13 -12.19
CA GLU A 20 -3.26 0.69 -11.03
C GLU A 20 -4.43 -0.19 -10.59
N LEU A 21 -5.25 -0.62 -11.54
CA LEU A 21 -6.40 -1.46 -11.21
C LEU A 21 -5.96 -2.79 -10.61
N ALA A 22 -4.94 -3.42 -11.18
CA ALA A 22 -4.44 -4.70 -10.69
C ALA A 22 -3.80 -4.55 -9.31
N LEU A 23 -3.02 -3.50 -9.10
CA LEU A 23 -2.38 -3.25 -7.81
C LEU A 23 -3.42 -2.97 -6.73
N ASN A 24 -4.46 -2.21 -7.06
CA ASN A 24 -5.52 -1.89 -6.12
C ASN A 24 -6.35 -3.12 -5.71
N GLU A 25 -6.31 -4.19 -6.49
CA GLU A 25 -6.95 -5.45 -6.12
C GLU A 25 -6.10 -6.30 -5.18
N VAL A 26 -4.78 -6.29 -5.37
CA VAL A 26 -3.90 -7.15 -4.58
C VAL A 26 -3.41 -6.46 -3.30
N ALA A 27 -3.40 -5.14 -3.26
CA ALA A 27 -2.91 -4.41 -2.08
C ALA A 27 -3.74 -4.71 -0.81
N PRO A 28 -5.09 -4.72 -0.86
CA PRO A 28 -5.87 -4.99 0.37
C PRO A 28 -5.71 -6.41 0.89
N VAL A 29 -5.22 -7.34 0.07
CA VAL A 29 -4.98 -8.72 0.51
C VAL A 29 -4.00 -8.76 1.68
N ALA A 30 -3.12 -7.75 1.81
CA ALA A 30 -2.19 -7.65 2.93
C ALA A 30 -2.92 -7.74 4.28
N LEU A 31 -4.15 -7.26 4.36
CA LEU A 31 -4.92 -7.31 5.61
C LEU A 31 -5.20 -8.75 6.05
N ARG A 32 -5.34 -9.68 5.10
CA ARG A 32 -5.54 -11.09 5.43
C ARG A 32 -4.26 -11.77 5.90
N TYR A 33 -3.12 -11.11 5.71
CA TYR A 33 -1.82 -11.63 6.12
C TYR A 33 -1.28 -10.95 7.38
N GLY A 34 -2.11 -10.15 8.04
CA GLY A 34 -1.72 -9.55 9.30
C GLY A 34 -1.35 -8.07 9.23
N ALA A 35 -1.45 -7.45 8.06
CA ALA A 35 -1.26 -6.01 7.98
C ALA A 35 -2.38 -5.30 8.73
N ASP A 36 -2.03 -4.25 9.46
CA ASP A 36 -3.03 -3.43 10.14
C ASP A 36 -3.47 -2.24 9.28
N SER A 37 -2.75 -1.95 8.19
CA SER A 37 -3.13 -0.90 7.26
C SER A 37 -2.39 -1.09 5.94
N TYR A 38 -2.93 -0.50 4.89
CA TYR A 38 -2.28 -0.44 3.60
C TYR A 38 -2.67 0.86 2.89
N ALA A 39 -1.86 1.26 1.91
CA ALA A 39 -2.18 2.39 1.05
C ALA A 39 -1.46 2.23 -0.28
N VAL A 40 -2.04 2.78 -1.33
CA VAL A 40 -1.42 2.83 -2.65
C VAL A 40 -1.47 4.28 -3.11
N TYR A 41 -0.32 4.79 -3.53
CA TYR A 41 -0.22 6.14 -4.06
C TYR A 41 0.31 6.10 -5.47
N ARG A 42 -0.22 6.97 -6.32
CA ARG A 42 0.27 7.16 -7.68
C ARG A 42 0.78 8.59 -7.79
N ALA A 43 2.00 8.77 -8.29
CA ALA A 43 2.60 10.10 -8.39
C ALA A 43 1.83 10.98 -9.37
N ASN A 44 1.62 12.24 -9.02
CA ASN A 44 0.96 13.20 -9.91
C ASN A 44 1.91 13.72 -10.99
N ASP A 45 3.19 13.82 -10.68
CA ASP A 45 4.20 14.35 -11.58
C ASP A 45 4.83 13.27 -12.47
N ASP A 46 4.57 12.00 -12.18
CA ASP A 46 4.99 10.87 -13.00
C ASP A 46 3.95 9.77 -12.85
N ARG A 47 3.01 9.70 -13.80
CA ARG A 47 1.86 8.83 -13.70
C ARG A 47 2.18 7.34 -13.86
N TYR A 48 3.44 7.00 -14.11
CA TYR A 48 3.89 5.60 -14.16
C TYR A 48 4.45 5.13 -12.83
N ARG A 49 4.59 6.02 -11.84
CA ARG A 49 5.23 5.71 -10.56
C ARG A 49 4.18 5.53 -9.48
N PHE A 50 4.29 4.39 -8.77
CA PHE A 50 3.38 4.03 -7.68
C PHE A 50 4.19 3.69 -6.44
N GLN A 51 3.58 3.91 -5.27
CA GLN A 51 4.12 3.48 -3.99
C GLN A 51 3.04 2.66 -3.29
N GLN A 52 3.38 1.45 -2.90
CA GLN A 52 2.50 0.59 -2.12
C GLN A 52 3.03 0.50 -0.69
N PHE A 53 2.18 0.82 0.27
CA PHE A 53 2.51 0.78 1.70
C PHE A 53 1.69 -0.31 2.37
N ALA A 54 2.32 -1.02 3.31
CA ALA A 54 1.60 -1.95 4.18
C ALA A 54 2.33 -2.02 5.51
N SER A 55 1.58 -1.94 6.61
CA SER A 55 2.17 -1.95 7.95
C SER A 55 1.82 -3.24 8.67
N PHE A 56 2.83 -3.88 9.25
CA PHE A 56 2.71 -5.18 9.91
C PHE A 56 3.33 -5.11 11.29
N ALA A 57 2.74 -5.85 12.24
CA ALA A 57 3.35 -6.00 13.56
C ALA A 57 4.63 -6.83 13.48
N GLU A 58 4.68 -7.82 12.56
CA GLU A 58 5.81 -8.73 12.43
C GLU A 58 6.31 -8.79 11.00
N HIS A 59 7.62 -8.76 10.85
CA HIS A 59 8.26 -8.86 9.53
C HIS A 59 7.87 -10.15 8.80
N LEU A 60 7.69 -11.23 9.54
CA LEU A 60 7.32 -12.52 8.94
C LEU A 60 5.98 -12.44 8.21
N ASP A 61 5.03 -11.65 8.72
CA ASP A 61 3.74 -11.50 8.06
C ASP A 61 3.86 -10.80 6.71
N TRP A 62 4.78 -9.84 6.60
CA TRP A 62 5.11 -9.24 5.32
C TRP A 62 5.66 -10.29 4.35
N GLU A 63 6.59 -11.13 4.81
CA GLU A 63 7.17 -12.17 3.96
C GLU A 63 6.09 -13.15 3.48
N ARG A 64 5.16 -13.51 4.36
CA ARG A 64 4.04 -14.38 4.01
C ARG A 64 3.15 -13.75 2.94
N TYR A 65 2.90 -12.46 3.04
CA TYR A 65 2.12 -11.75 2.03
C TYR A 65 2.85 -11.71 0.70
N TRP A 66 4.12 -11.30 0.72
CA TRP A 66 4.92 -11.14 -0.50
C TRP A 66 5.10 -12.46 -1.24
N GLU A 67 5.33 -13.54 -0.49
CA GLU A 67 5.52 -14.86 -1.05
C GLU A 67 4.24 -15.69 -1.10
N GLY A 68 3.11 -15.10 -0.70
CA GLY A 68 1.83 -15.76 -0.75
C GLY A 68 1.29 -15.88 -2.18
N PRO A 69 0.30 -16.74 -2.38
CA PRO A 69 -0.17 -17.03 -3.74
C PRO A 69 -0.72 -15.82 -4.47
N GLU A 70 -1.35 -14.88 -3.76
CA GLU A 70 -1.96 -13.72 -4.41
C GLU A 70 -0.90 -12.78 -4.98
N MET A 71 0.15 -12.46 -4.19
CA MET A 71 1.21 -11.57 -4.65
C MET A 71 2.12 -12.24 -5.67
N VAL A 72 2.36 -13.54 -5.51
CA VAL A 72 3.14 -14.28 -6.50
C VAL A 72 2.38 -14.31 -7.84
N ASP A 73 1.08 -14.62 -7.81
CA ASP A 73 0.26 -14.61 -9.01
C ASP A 73 0.24 -13.23 -9.66
N PHE A 74 0.09 -12.17 -8.85
CA PHE A 74 0.11 -10.80 -9.34
C PHE A 74 1.42 -10.52 -10.10
N ARG A 75 2.56 -10.84 -9.50
CA ARG A 75 3.86 -10.57 -10.13
C ARG A 75 4.07 -11.38 -11.39
N VAL A 76 3.66 -12.65 -11.38
CA VAL A 76 3.82 -13.51 -12.55
C VAL A 76 2.91 -13.07 -13.69
N ARG A 77 1.64 -12.82 -13.37
CA ARG A 77 0.64 -12.46 -14.37
C ARG A 77 0.94 -11.13 -15.03
N HIS A 78 1.54 -10.19 -14.28
CA HIS A 78 1.78 -8.84 -14.75
C HIS A 78 3.27 -8.52 -14.91
N SER A 79 4.10 -9.53 -15.14
CA SER A 79 5.56 -9.38 -15.12
C SER A 79 6.09 -8.37 -16.13
N SER A 80 5.37 -8.16 -17.24
CA SER A 80 5.78 -7.18 -18.26
C SER A 80 5.18 -5.78 -18.02
N TRP A 81 4.39 -5.62 -16.97
CA TRP A 81 3.68 -4.35 -16.70
C TRP A 81 4.47 -3.42 -15.79
N TYR A 82 5.56 -3.88 -15.17
CA TYR A 82 6.36 -3.08 -14.26
C TYR A 82 7.84 -3.36 -14.46
N GLN A 83 8.65 -2.40 -14.06
CA GLN A 83 10.10 -2.51 -14.19
C GLN A 83 10.69 -3.29 -13.02
N VAL A 84 11.74 -4.03 -13.28
CA VAL A 84 12.51 -4.78 -12.28
C VAL A 84 13.92 -4.23 -12.21
N PRO A 85 14.60 -4.34 -11.06
CA PRO A 85 14.15 -4.98 -9.83
C PRO A 85 13.19 -4.10 -9.05
N VAL A 86 12.32 -4.75 -8.25
CA VAL A 86 11.43 -4.05 -7.33
C VAL A 86 12.15 -3.99 -5.99
N LEU A 87 12.53 -2.79 -5.58
CA LEU A 87 13.40 -2.60 -4.42
C LEU A 87 12.58 -2.10 -3.23
N TYR A 88 11.84 -3.02 -2.62
CA TYR A 88 11.07 -2.68 -1.43
C TYR A 88 11.98 -2.64 -0.20
N GLY A 89 11.50 -1.97 0.86
CA GLY A 89 12.22 -1.88 2.11
C GLY A 89 11.28 -2.02 3.30
N TRP A 90 11.87 -2.39 4.44
CA TRP A 90 11.18 -2.49 5.71
C TRP A 90 11.58 -1.26 6.53
N TRP A 91 10.60 -0.45 6.91
CA TRP A 91 10.84 0.86 7.51
C TRP A 91 10.26 0.90 8.91
N GLU A 92 10.98 1.49 9.82
CA GLU A 92 10.49 1.77 11.17
C GLU A 92 9.83 3.15 11.17
N GLN A 93 8.60 3.22 11.67
CA GLN A 93 7.94 4.51 11.82
C GLN A 93 8.48 5.21 13.05
N THR A 94 9.14 6.35 12.88
CA THR A 94 9.73 7.10 13.98
C THR A 94 8.84 8.25 14.45
N ALA A 95 7.83 8.61 13.69
CA ALA A 95 6.89 9.64 14.08
C ALA A 95 5.61 9.50 13.27
N ALA A 96 4.51 9.88 13.86
CA ALA A 96 3.20 9.91 13.20
C ALA A 96 2.31 10.90 13.92
N GLY A 97 1.31 11.37 13.20
CA GLY A 97 0.32 12.26 13.76
C GLY A 97 -0.86 12.41 12.82
N ALA A 98 -1.96 12.87 13.38
CA ALA A 98 -3.16 13.15 12.59
C ALA A 98 -3.97 14.22 13.31
N LEU A 99 -4.61 15.07 12.54
CA LEU A 99 -5.55 16.01 13.09
C LEU A 99 -6.94 15.37 13.05
N VAL A 100 -7.52 15.17 14.24
CA VAL A 100 -8.86 14.62 14.36
C VAL A 100 -9.78 15.78 14.65
N SER A 101 -10.70 16.07 13.76
CA SER A 101 -11.69 17.13 13.97
C SER A 101 -12.76 16.62 14.93
N GLY A 102 -13.11 17.33 15.88
CA GLY A 102 -14.02 17.07 16.79
C GLY A 102 -14.98 16.07 17.10
N LEU A 103 -15.03 16.27 16.98
CA LEU A 103 -15.58 15.84 17.42
C LEU A 103 -15.84 15.09 17.81
N PRO A 104 -16.44 15.03 18.36
CA PRO A 104 -16.59 14.23 18.75
C PRO A 104 -16.99 13.61 18.37
N PRO A 105 -17.25 13.52 18.13
CA PRO A 105 -17.37 12.82 17.69
C PRO A 105 -17.52 12.29 17.12
N LEU A 106 -17.60 12.58 16.68
CA LEU A 106 -17.43 12.27 16.07
C LEU A 106 -17.20 11.47 15.44
N ALA A 107 -17.63 11.22 15.08
CA ALA A 107 -17.29 10.76 14.56
C ALA A 107 -16.86 10.38 13.55
N ASN A 108 -17.18 10.51 13.10
CA ASN A 108 -16.62 10.32 12.25
C ASN A 108 -16.08 9.69 11.36
N GLY A 109 -16.26 9.61 10.96
CA GLY A 109 -15.86 9.24 10.44
C GLY A 109 -15.15 8.79 9.46
N HIS A 110 -15.47 8.77 9.24
CA HIS A 110 -14.80 8.51 8.65
C HIS A 110 -14.12 7.96 8.03
N GLY A 111 -14.65 8.14 7.96
CA GLY A 111 -14.16 7.91 7.87
C GLY A 111 -13.32 7.60 7.17
N ASN A 112 -13.46 7.79 7.18
CA ASN A 112 -12.64 7.70 6.96
C ASN A 112 -11.83 7.60 6.45
N GLY A 113 -12.37 7.52 6.45
CA GLY A 113 -11.88 7.67 6.56
C GLY A 113 -11.06 7.69 6.02
N HIS A 114 -11.17 7.84 6.31
CA HIS A 114 -10.57 8.03 6.25
C HIS A 114 -9.91 8.09 6.01
N GLY A 115 -10.66 7.85 5.90
CA GLY A 115 -10.31 8.16 6.28
C GLY A 115 -9.57 8.31 6.05
N VAL A 116 -10.13 8.25 6.33
CA VAL A 116 -9.56 8.57 6.63
C VAL A 116 -8.91 8.77 6.45
N THR A 117 -9.21 8.66 6.51
CA THR A 117 -8.66 9.01 6.73
C THR A 117 -7.99 9.27 6.39
N ALA A 118 -8.22 8.96 6.52
CA ALA A 118 -7.64 9.35 6.53
C ALA A 118 -7.12 9.63 6.12
N GLY A 119 -7.28 9.76 5.99
CA GLY A 119 -6.97 10.17 6.00
C GLY A 119 -6.56 10.55 5.50
N GLU A 120 -6.81 10.72 5.80
CA GLU A 120 -6.48 11.26 5.74
C GLU A 120 -5.87 11.61 5.33
N SER A 121 -6.07 11.48 5.33
CA SER A 121 -5.59 11.98 5.24
C SER A 121 -5.10 12.32 4.78
N ALA A 122 -5.28 12.27 4.86
CA ALA A 122 -4.90 12.63 4.79
C ALA A 122 -4.78 12.91 4.54
#